data_e059d59fd999a337d1e598a2b588e1f6
#
_entry.id   e059d59fd999a337d1e598a2b588e1f6
#
_cell.length_a   1.000
_cell.length_b   1.000
_cell.length_c   1.000
_cell.angle_alpha   90.00
_cell.angle_beta   90.00
_cell.angle_gamma   90.00
#
_symmetry.space_group_name_H-M   'P 1'
#
loop_
_entity.id
_entity.type
_entity.pdbx_description
1 polymer ?
#
loop_
_entity_poly.entity_id
_entity_poly.type
_entity_poly.pdbx_seq_one_letter_code
_entity_poly.pdbx_strand_id
1 'polypeptide(L)'
;MPKDCKLKLFCVRVSTRQMDYLVTNEADPRETAAAEHESSVRWTIEPFHRERKQLTGVQACQCRLARSQRNHIALAVRAWTRLKQVAYQTQQTVYQLKQGFLDAYMRHELIKPALAFA
;
A
#
# COMPACT_ATOMS: atom_id res chain seq x y z
N MET A 1 29.64 -10.68 19.46
CA MET A 1 28.69 -11.43 18.62
C MET A 1 27.85 -12.33 19.49
N PRO A 2 26.53 -12.27 19.47
CA PRO A 2 25.70 -13.21 20.19
C PRO A 2 25.95 -14.60 19.62
N LYS A 3 26.40 -15.50 20.48
CA LYS A 3 26.64 -16.89 20.16
C LYS A 3 25.27 -17.57 20.06
N ASP A 4 25.08 -18.37 18.99
CA ASP A 4 23.98 -19.33 18.80
C ASP A 4 22.58 -18.75 18.46
N CYS A 5 22.49 -17.86 17.47
CA CYS A 5 21.21 -17.65 16.78
C CYS A 5 20.94 -18.83 15.83
N LYS A 6 20.09 -19.75 16.25
CA LYS A 6 19.55 -20.79 15.35
C LYS A 6 18.53 -20.13 14.43
N LEU A 7 18.79 -20.18 13.13
CA LEU A 7 17.87 -19.71 12.09
C LEU A 7 17.17 -20.92 11.47
N LYS A 8 15.85 -20.81 11.29
CA LYS A 8 15.08 -21.77 10.50
C LYS A 8 14.82 -21.18 9.13
N LEU A 9 15.06 -21.98 8.11
CA LEU A 9 14.80 -21.66 6.72
C LEU A 9 13.58 -22.45 6.25
N PHE A 10 12.53 -21.76 5.81
CA PHE A 10 11.39 -22.35 5.16
C PHE A 10 11.47 -22.07 3.66
N CYS A 11 11.18 -23.09 2.85
CA CYS A 11 11.05 -22.97 1.42
C CYS A 11 9.56 -23.06 1.07
N VAL A 12 8.99 -21.95 0.63
CA VAL A 12 7.55 -21.82 0.31
C VAL A 12 7.37 -21.71 -1.18
N ARG A 13 6.54 -22.58 -1.76
CA ARG A 13 6.21 -22.51 -3.19
C ARG A 13 5.12 -21.46 -3.43
N VAL A 14 5.44 -20.35 -4.08
CA VAL A 14 4.50 -19.27 -4.40
C VAL A 14 3.79 -19.52 -5.73
N SER A 15 4.48 -20.16 -6.68
CA SER A 15 3.91 -20.53 -7.98
C SER A 15 4.62 -21.76 -8.56
N THR A 16 4.17 -22.24 -9.71
CA THR A 16 4.81 -23.37 -10.42
C THR A 16 6.29 -23.11 -10.79
N ARG A 17 6.72 -21.84 -10.83
CA ARG A 17 8.08 -21.43 -11.22
C ARG A 17 8.81 -20.60 -10.18
N GLN A 18 8.18 -20.30 -9.04
CA GLN A 18 8.76 -19.40 -8.05
C GLN A 18 8.70 -20.03 -6.65
N MET A 19 9.86 -20.04 -6.02
CA MET A 19 10.05 -20.46 -4.63
C MET A 19 10.53 -19.26 -3.83
N ASP A 20 9.89 -18.99 -2.70
CA ASP A 20 10.33 -17.99 -1.74
C ASP A 20 10.97 -18.67 -0.54
N TYR A 21 12.01 -18.04 -0.01
CA TYR A 21 12.72 -18.51 1.17
C TYR A 21 12.44 -17.58 2.33
N LEU A 22 11.91 -18.15 3.41
CA LEU A 22 11.61 -17.43 4.64
C LEU A 22 12.58 -17.85 5.73
N VAL A 23 13.19 -16.88 6.40
CA VAL A 23 14.11 -17.10 7.50
C VAL A 23 13.51 -16.53 8.77
N THR A 24 13.43 -17.34 9.83
CA THR A 24 13.01 -16.89 11.16
C THR A 24 14.02 -17.28 12.22
N ASN A 25 14.13 -16.45 13.23
CA ASN A 25 14.92 -16.73 14.44
C ASN A 25 14.06 -17.30 15.60
N GLU A 26 12.77 -17.52 15.37
CA GLU A 26 11.91 -18.12 16.39
C GLU A 26 12.24 -19.60 16.58
N ALA A 27 12.40 -19.99 17.85
CA ALA A 27 12.78 -21.33 18.23
C ALA A 27 11.64 -22.35 18.12
N ASP A 28 10.39 -21.86 18.11
CA ASP A 28 9.20 -22.71 18.08
C ASP A 28 9.02 -23.36 16.70
N PRO A 29 8.79 -24.67 16.61
CA PRO A 29 8.55 -25.36 15.33
C PRO A 29 7.14 -25.06 14.80
N ARG A 30 6.90 -23.81 14.39
CA ARG A 30 5.65 -23.49 13.67
C ARG A 30 5.61 -24.27 12.38
N GLU A 31 4.44 -24.80 12.08
CA GLU A 31 4.17 -25.50 10.83
C GLU A 31 4.42 -24.59 9.64
N THR A 32 4.80 -25.16 8.51
CA THR A 32 4.98 -24.46 7.24
C THR A 32 3.79 -23.57 6.89
N ALA A 33 2.57 -23.99 7.21
CA ALA A 33 1.34 -23.21 7.02
C ALA A 33 1.33 -21.88 7.79
N ALA A 34 1.89 -21.80 9.00
CA ALA A 34 2.01 -20.55 9.74
C ALA A 34 3.02 -19.61 9.08
N ALA A 35 4.15 -20.13 8.61
CA ALA A 35 5.15 -19.36 7.88
C ALA A 35 4.60 -18.82 6.54
N GLU A 36 3.81 -19.62 5.83
CA GLU A 36 3.11 -19.22 4.61
C GLU A 36 2.11 -18.08 4.88
N HIS A 37 1.34 -18.20 5.95
CA HIS A 37 0.39 -17.16 6.36
C HIS A 37 1.11 -15.84 6.70
N GLU A 38 2.17 -15.88 7.50
CA GLU A 38 2.96 -14.68 7.83
C GLU A 38 3.60 -14.04 6.59
N SER A 39 4.09 -14.86 5.65
CA SER A 39 4.59 -14.38 4.37
C SER A 39 3.49 -13.70 3.57
N SER A 40 2.30 -14.29 3.47
CA SER A 40 1.19 -13.71 2.72
C SER A 40 0.76 -12.35 3.26
N VAL A 41 0.75 -12.18 4.59
CA VAL A 41 0.47 -10.89 5.24
C VAL A 41 1.52 -9.84 4.86
N ARG A 42 2.80 -10.21 4.78
CA ARG A 42 3.87 -9.29 4.36
C ARG A 42 3.65 -8.77 2.93
N TRP A 43 3.17 -9.59 2.01
CA TRP A 43 2.90 -9.19 0.63
C TRP A 43 1.79 -8.13 0.52
N THR A 44 0.95 -7.95 1.55
CA THR A 44 -0.05 -6.87 1.56
C THR A 44 0.58 -5.48 1.68
N ILE A 45 1.81 -5.38 2.17
CA ILE A 45 2.56 -4.12 2.30
C ILE A 45 2.92 -3.53 0.94
N GLU A 46 3.22 -4.37 -0.05
CA GLU A 46 3.60 -3.90 -1.38
C GLU A 46 2.46 -3.18 -2.12
N PRO A 47 1.24 -3.75 -2.21
CA PRO A 47 0.08 -3.02 -2.72
C PRO A 47 -0.18 -1.71 -1.96
N PHE A 48 -0.06 -1.69 -0.62
CA PHE A 48 -0.20 -0.48 0.16
C PHE A 48 0.78 0.62 -0.29
N HIS A 49 2.06 0.29 -0.41
CA HIS A 49 3.07 1.25 -0.84
C HIS A 49 2.83 1.73 -2.27
N ARG A 50 2.48 0.82 -3.18
CA ARG A 50 2.18 1.13 -4.59
C ARG A 50 0.97 2.05 -4.70
N GLU A 51 -0.15 1.66 -4.12
CA GLU A 51 -1.40 2.43 -4.14
C GLU A 51 -1.18 3.83 -3.55
N ARG A 52 -0.53 3.93 -2.39
CA ARG A 52 -0.23 5.21 -1.75
C ARG A 52 0.60 6.12 -2.64
N LYS A 53 1.66 5.61 -3.26
CA LYS A 53 2.51 6.38 -4.17
C LYS A 53 1.74 6.89 -5.39
N GLN A 54 0.94 6.04 -6.00
CA GLN A 54 0.25 6.36 -7.25
C GLN A 54 -1.03 7.18 -7.06
N LEU A 55 -1.70 7.06 -5.92
CA LEU A 55 -3.02 7.65 -5.72
C LEU A 55 -3.03 8.92 -4.88
N THR A 56 -2.07 9.10 -3.97
CA THR A 56 -2.14 10.18 -2.97
C THR A 56 -1.09 11.27 -3.16
N GLY A 57 -0.20 11.14 -4.16
CA GLY A 57 0.87 12.12 -4.39
C GLY A 57 1.89 12.21 -3.25
N VAL A 58 2.04 11.17 -2.42
CA VAL A 58 2.99 11.18 -1.29
C VAL A 58 4.43 11.49 -1.71
N GLN A 59 4.81 11.14 -2.93
CA GLN A 59 6.14 11.41 -3.49
C GLN A 59 6.33 12.84 -3.99
N ALA A 60 5.24 13.60 -4.16
CA ALA A 60 5.29 14.99 -4.64
C ALA A 60 5.60 16.00 -3.53
N CYS A 61 5.93 15.54 -2.33
CA CYS A 61 6.26 16.41 -1.21
C CYS A 61 7.57 17.14 -1.43
N GLN A 62 7.50 18.48 -1.54
CA GLN A 62 8.67 19.37 -1.65
C GLN A 62 8.96 20.10 -0.32
N CYS A 63 8.33 19.69 0.76
CA CYS A 63 8.49 20.35 2.07
C CYS A 63 9.88 20.10 2.63
N ARG A 64 10.54 21.18 3.12
CA ARG A 64 11.84 21.09 3.78
C ARG A 64 11.74 20.89 5.29
N LEU A 65 10.66 21.37 5.92
CA LEU A 65 10.45 21.25 7.35
C LEU A 65 9.95 19.86 7.72
N ALA A 66 10.57 19.22 8.71
CA ALA A 66 10.21 17.87 9.16
C ALA A 66 8.74 17.76 9.60
N ARG A 67 8.18 18.81 10.22
CA ARG A 67 6.76 18.87 10.59
C ARG A 67 5.86 18.80 9.36
N SER A 68 6.18 19.58 8.33
CA SER A 68 5.39 19.61 7.08
C SER A 68 5.47 18.27 6.34
N GLN A 69 6.65 17.64 6.31
CA GLN A 69 6.82 16.31 5.72
C GLN A 69 5.97 15.27 6.44
N ARG A 70 5.99 15.25 7.78
CA ARG A 70 5.16 14.33 8.59
C ARG A 70 3.67 14.54 8.32
N ASN A 71 3.22 15.80 8.28
CA ASN A 71 1.83 16.12 8.00
C ASN A 71 1.43 15.68 6.59
N HIS A 72 2.27 15.90 5.59
CA HIS A 72 2.02 15.45 4.21
C HIS A 72 1.88 13.91 4.13
N ILE A 73 2.79 13.19 4.77
CA ILE A 73 2.75 11.72 4.83
C ILE A 73 1.48 11.24 5.55
N ALA A 74 1.12 11.86 6.69
CA ALA A 74 -0.08 11.52 7.45
C ALA A 74 -1.36 11.75 6.64
N LEU A 75 -1.43 12.87 5.90
CA LEU A 75 -2.55 13.16 4.99
C LEU A 75 -2.63 12.15 3.85
N ALA A 76 -1.51 11.76 3.26
CA ALA A 76 -1.46 10.76 2.21
C ALA A 76 -1.96 9.39 2.69
N VAL A 77 -1.56 8.98 3.91
CA VAL A 77 -2.07 7.74 4.53
C VAL A 77 -3.57 7.83 4.79
N ARG A 78 -4.03 8.96 5.35
CA ARG A 78 -5.46 9.18 5.62
C ARG A 78 -6.30 9.14 4.33
N ALA A 79 -5.83 9.79 3.27
CA ALA A 79 -6.50 9.78 1.98
C ALA A 79 -6.58 8.36 1.40
N TRP A 80 -5.49 7.61 1.44
CA TRP A 80 -5.46 6.22 1.00
C TRP A 80 -6.44 5.36 1.81
N THR A 81 -6.43 5.46 3.14
CA THR A 81 -7.34 4.71 4.02
C THR A 81 -8.80 4.99 3.66
N ARG A 82 -9.14 6.25 3.41
CA ARG A 82 -10.50 6.64 3.02
C ARG A 82 -10.90 6.07 1.66
N LEU A 83 -10.01 6.15 0.67
CA LEU A 83 -10.23 5.56 -0.65
C LEU A 83 -10.41 4.04 -0.55
N LYS A 84 -9.60 3.36 0.26
CA LYS A 84 -9.69 1.91 0.47
C LYS A 84 -11.01 1.52 1.13
N GLN A 85 -11.45 2.27 2.13
CA GLN A 85 -12.72 2.05 2.80
C GLN A 85 -13.90 2.14 1.82
N VAL A 86 -13.93 3.20 0.99
CA VAL A 86 -14.99 3.38 -0.01
C VAL A 86 -14.92 2.30 -1.09
N ALA A 87 -13.72 1.96 -1.55
CA ALA A 87 -13.51 0.88 -2.52
C ALA A 87 -14.06 -0.47 -2.01
N TYR A 88 -13.85 -0.75 -0.73
CA TYR A 88 -14.42 -1.94 -0.07
C TYR A 88 -15.95 -1.91 -0.06
N GLN A 89 -16.55 -0.76 0.26
CA GLN A 89 -18.01 -0.59 0.31
C GLN A 89 -18.66 -0.69 -1.07
N THR A 90 -17.97 -0.20 -2.10
CA THR A 90 -18.49 -0.17 -3.48
C THR A 90 -18.06 -1.37 -4.33
N GLN A 91 -17.29 -2.31 -3.77
CA GLN A 91 -16.75 -3.47 -4.47
C GLN A 91 -15.95 -3.07 -5.73
N GLN A 92 -15.27 -1.92 -5.68
CA GLN A 92 -14.42 -1.40 -6.75
C GLN A 92 -12.96 -1.41 -6.33
N THR A 93 -12.06 -1.33 -7.30
CA THR A 93 -10.66 -1.07 -7.00
C THR A 93 -10.44 0.41 -6.66
N VAL A 94 -9.42 0.72 -5.86
CA VAL A 94 -9.06 2.11 -5.55
C VAL A 94 -8.70 2.93 -6.80
N TYR A 95 -8.22 2.27 -7.84
CA TYR A 95 -7.92 2.91 -9.14
C TYR A 95 -9.18 3.30 -9.91
N GLN A 96 -10.16 2.40 -9.98
CA GLN A 96 -11.46 2.69 -10.60
C GLN A 96 -12.18 3.83 -9.86
N LEU A 97 -12.11 3.82 -8.53
CA LEU A 97 -12.70 4.88 -7.72
C LEU A 97 -12.05 6.23 -8.00
N LYS A 98 -10.71 6.29 -8.04
CA LYS A 98 -9.98 7.52 -8.38
C LYS A 98 -10.35 8.02 -9.77
N GLN A 99 -10.41 7.12 -10.77
CA GLN A 99 -10.78 7.48 -12.13
C GLN A 99 -12.21 8.03 -12.17
N GLY A 100 -13.16 7.39 -11.49
CA GLY A 100 -14.53 7.88 -11.40
C GLY A 100 -14.66 9.27 -10.79
N PHE A 101 -13.90 9.58 -9.74
CA PHE A 101 -13.85 10.92 -9.14
C PHE A 101 -13.24 11.94 -10.12
N LEU A 102 -12.18 11.59 -10.83
CA LEU A 102 -11.57 12.46 -11.81
C LEU A 102 -12.52 12.76 -12.97
N ASP A 103 -13.18 11.74 -13.49
CA ASP A 103 -14.17 11.89 -14.58
C ASP A 103 -15.34 12.76 -14.15
N ALA A 104 -15.86 12.58 -12.94
CA ALA A 104 -16.94 13.41 -12.39
C ALA A 104 -16.50 14.87 -12.21
N TYR A 105 -15.30 15.09 -11.69
CA TYR A 105 -14.73 16.43 -11.55
C TYR A 105 -14.54 17.10 -12.92
N MET A 106 -13.95 16.41 -13.88
CA MET A 106 -13.73 16.94 -15.23
C MET A 106 -15.04 17.30 -15.93
N ARG A 107 -16.07 16.45 -15.81
CA ARG A 107 -17.40 16.76 -16.35
C ARG A 107 -18.01 18.00 -15.70
N HIS A 108 -17.87 18.14 -14.38
CA HIS A 108 -18.36 19.32 -13.65
C HIS A 108 -17.66 20.59 -14.14
N GLU A 109 -16.33 20.57 -14.26
CA GLU A 109 -15.54 21.72 -14.72
C GLU A 109 -15.81 22.10 -16.17
N LEU A 110 -16.11 21.14 -17.04
CA LEU A 110 -16.50 21.42 -18.43
C LEU A 110 -17.88 22.08 -18.54
N ILE A 111 -18.81 21.76 -17.61
CA ILE A 111 -20.16 22.36 -17.61
C ILE A 111 -20.16 23.72 -16.92
N LYS A 112 -19.43 23.82 -15.79
CA LYS A 112 -19.35 25.05 -14.97
C LYS A 112 -17.90 25.28 -14.55
N PRO A 113 -17.07 25.84 -15.43
CA PRO A 113 -15.66 26.07 -15.12
C PRO A 113 -15.52 27.01 -13.92
N ALA A 114 -14.74 26.60 -12.91
CA ALA A 114 -14.41 27.42 -11.75
C ALA A 114 -13.47 28.60 -12.14
N LEU A 115 -12.74 28.45 -13.25
CA LEU A 115 -11.87 29.48 -13.81
C LEU A 115 -12.51 30.06 -15.07
N ALA A 116 -12.96 31.32 -14.99
CA ALA A 116 -13.32 32.09 -16.17
C ALA A 116 -12.01 32.62 -16.80
N PHE A 117 -11.65 32.10 -17.96
CA PHE A 117 -10.62 32.72 -18.76
C PHE A 117 -11.20 33.97 -19.40
N ALA A 118 -10.65 35.13 -19.02
CA ALA A 118 -10.98 36.41 -19.64
C ALA A 118 -10.36 36.49 -21.05
#